data_010525521f491a4d733a4542f8570f00
#
_entry.id   010525521f491a4d733a4542f8570f00
#
_cell.length_a   1.000
_cell.length_b   1.000
_cell.length_c   1.000
_cell.angle_alpha   90.00
_cell.angle_beta   90.00
_cell.angle_gamma   90.00
#
_symmetry.space_group_name_H-M   'P 1'
#
loop_
_entity.id
_entity.type
_entity.pdbx_description
1 polymer ?
#
loop_
_entity_poly.entity_id
_entity_poly.type
_entity_poly.pdbx_seq_one_letter_code
_entity_poly.pdbx_strand_id
1 'polypeptide(L)' 'MFKVYGKPMCSSCDGAKRLLQSKVAEYEYFTLGKDYTMQEFMRIKEGHRSFPLITQVINGEEQYVGGLEQLKQLLK' A
#
# COMPACT_ATOMS: atom_id res chain seq x y z
N MET A 1 2.75 -10.25 -4.93
CA MET A 1 1.72 -9.92 -3.92
C MET A 1 1.98 -8.51 -3.41
N PHE A 2 0.94 -7.70 -3.30
CA PHE A 2 1.06 -6.33 -2.83
C PHE A 2 0.62 -6.20 -1.39
N LYS A 3 1.18 -5.23 -0.67
CA LYS A 3 0.71 -4.84 0.65
C LYS A 3 0.33 -3.37 0.60
N VAL A 4 -0.88 -3.07 1.06
CA VAL A 4 -1.40 -1.70 1.06
C VAL A 4 -1.59 -1.27 2.52
N TYR A 5 -0.82 -0.28 2.94
CA TYR A 5 -0.92 0.27 4.29
C TYR A 5 -1.75 1.55 4.20
N GLY A 6 -3.00 1.44 4.61
CA GLY A 6 -3.97 2.51 4.51
C GLY A 6 -4.50 2.96 5.85
N LYS A 7 -5.54 3.77 5.82
CA LYS A 7 -6.20 4.29 7.02
C LYS A 7 -7.69 4.41 6.76
N PRO A 8 -8.51 4.56 7.82
CA PRO A 8 -9.95 4.79 7.62
C PRO A 8 -10.21 6.10 6.86
N MET A 9 -11.30 6.13 6.11
CA MET A 9 -11.77 7.32 5.40
C MET A 9 -10.71 7.91 4.47
N CYS A 10 -10.09 7.03 3.67
CA CYS A 10 -9.04 7.42 2.74
C CYS A 10 -9.43 6.99 1.34
N SER A 11 -9.81 7.95 0.49
CA SER A 11 -10.27 7.65 -0.87
C SER A 11 -9.15 7.07 -1.74
N SER A 12 -7.92 7.54 -1.55
CA SER A 12 -6.78 7.01 -2.30
C SER A 12 -6.47 5.57 -1.91
N CYS A 13 -6.68 5.23 -0.64
CA CYS A 13 -6.51 3.85 -0.18
C CYS A 13 -7.54 2.93 -0.83
N ASP A 14 -8.78 3.40 -0.90
CA ASP A 14 -9.85 2.65 -1.58
C ASP A 14 -9.54 2.52 -3.08
N GLY A 15 -9.02 3.57 -3.67
CA GLY A 15 -8.60 3.55 -5.07
C GLY A 15 -7.54 2.50 -5.34
N ALA A 16 -6.57 2.37 -4.44
CA ALA A 16 -5.52 1.36 -4.57
C ALA A 16 -6.11 -0.05 -4.51
N LYS A 17 -7.03 -0.29 -3.57
CA LYS A 17 -7.70 -1.60 -3.48
C LYS A 17 -8.46 -1.92 -4.75
N ARG A 18 -9.23 -0.96 -5.26
CA ARG A 18 -10.02 -1.17 -6.48
C ARG A 18 -9.13 -1.45 -7.68
N LEU A 19 -8.01 -0.75 -7.78
CA LEU A 19 -7.08 -0.95 -8.89
C LEU A 19 -6.52 -2.37 -8.84
N LEU A 20 -6.08 -2.81 -7.67
CA LEU A 20 -5.53 -4.17 -7.52
C LEU A 20 -6.59 -5.23 -7.81
N GLN A 21 -7.82 -5.00 -7.36
CA GLN A 21 -8.92 -5.92 -7.64
C GLN A 21 -9.21 -5.99 -9.14
N SER A 22 -9.17 -4.86 -9.84
CA SER A 22 -9.43 -4.82 -11.29
C SER A 22 -8.35 -5.54 -12.08
N LYS A 23 -7.14 -5.65 -11.55
CA LYS A 23 -6.03 -6.36 -12.18
C LYS A 23 -5.91 -7.80 -11.70
N VAL A 24 -6.83 -8.24 -10.84
CA VAL A 24 -6.82 -9.58 -10.24
C VAL A 24 -5.49 -9.86 -9.55
N ALA A 25 -4.90 -8.84 -8.95
CA ALA A 25 -3.63 -8.94 -8.26
C ALA A 25 -3.84 -9.33 -6.81
N GLU A 26 -2.98 -10.21 -6.29
CA GLU A 26 -3.04 -10.57 -4.88
C GLU A 26 -2.55 -9.42 -4.02
N TYR A 27 -3.27 -9.11 -2.93
CA TYR A 27 -2.85 -8.06 -2.03
C TYR A 27 -3.40 -8.29 -0.62
N GLU A 28 -2.73 -7.66 0.35
CA GLU A 28 -3.21 -7.57 1.72
C GLU A 28 -3.39 -6.10 2.06
N TYR A 29 -4.46 -5.78 2.78
CA TYR A 29 -4.76 -4.41 3.17
C TYR A 29 -4.65 -4.29 4.69
N PHE A 30 -3.88 -3.30 5.15
CA PHE A 30 -3.67 -3.04 6.57
C PHE A 30 -4.21 -1.66 6.93
N THR A 31 -4.91 -1.57 8.05
CA THR A 31 -5.55 -0.33 8.50
C THR A 31 -4.80 0.25 9.67
N LEU A 32 -4.42 1.52 9.56
CA LEU A 32 -3.74 2.24 10.63
C LEU A 32 -4.60 2.24 11.90
N GLY A 33 -3.96 1.92 13.02
CA GLY A 33 -4.62 1.88 14.31
C GLY A 33 -5.27 0.54 14.64
N LYS A 34 -5.46 -0.31 13.62
CA LYS A 34 -6.03 -1.64 13.80
C LYS A 34 -4.97 -2.70 13.53
N ASP A 35 -4.29 -2.61 12.40
CA ASP A 35 -3.33 -3.62 11.95
C ASP A 35 -1.89 -3.19 12.14
N TYR A 36 -1.63 -1.89 12.25
CA TYR A 36 -0.28 -1.36 12.42
C TYR A 36 -0.35 0.04 13.05
N THR A 37 0.81 0.53 13.49
CA THR A 37 0.94 1.84 14.13
C THR A 37 1.67 2.81 13.22
N MET A 38 1.61 4.11 13.55
CA MET A 38 2.38 5.13 12.82
C MET A 38 3.87 4.87 12.89
N GLN A 39 4.37 4.36 14.02
CA GLN A 39 5.78 4.02 14.14
C GLN A 39 6.18 2.94 13.15
N GLU A 40 5.34 1.93 13.01
CA GLU A 40 5.58 0.86 12.03
C GLU A 40 5.51 1.39 10.61
N PHE A 41 4.55 2.28 10.35
CA PHE A 41 4.42 2.93 9.04
C PHE A 41 5.72 3.65 8.65
N MET A 42 6.27 4.42 9.58
CA MET A 42 7.48 5.19 9.32
C MET A 42 8.70 4.32 9.09
N ARG A 43 8.71 3.10 9.64
CA ARG A 43 9.79 2.15 9.45
C ARG A 43 9.75 1.47 8.08
N ILE A 44 8.55 1.32 7.50
CA ILE A 44 8.40 0.66 6.20
C ILE A 44 9.12 1.46 5.12
N LYS A 45 8.94 2.78 5.16
CA LYS A 45 9.65 3.67 4.24
C LYS A 45 9.83 5.03 4.89
N GLU A 46 11.04 5.34 5.24
CA GLU A 46 11.37 6.65 5.81
C GLU A 46 11.07 7.74 4.77
N GLY A 47 10.41 8.79 5.23
CA GLY A 47 10.08 9.92 4.38
C GLY A 47 8.75 9.83 3.65
N HIS A 48 8.13 8.65 3.59
CA HIS A 48 6.81 8.52 2.99
C HIS A 48 5.75 8.98 4.00
N ARG A 49 5.01 10.02 3.68
CA ARG A 49 4.10 10.68 4.63
C ARG A 49 2.64 10.68 4.20
N SER A 50 2.33 10.04 3.08
CA SER A 50 0.96 10.02 2.58
C SER A 50 0.39 8.60 2.62
N PHE A 51 -0.93 8.50 2.50
CA PHE A 51 -1.62 7.21 2.41
C PHE A 51 -2.23 7.07 1.02
N PRO A 52 -2.22 5.88 0.47
CA PRO A 52 -1.65 4.65 1.02
C PRO A 52 -0.14 4.57 0.83
N LEU A 53 0.52 3.71 1.61
CA LEU A 53 1.89 3.29 1.35
C LEU A 53 1.80 1.88 0.80
N ILE A 54 2.37 1.64 -0.36
CA ILE A 54 2.23 0.36 -1.06
C ILE A 54 3.59 -0.27 -1.26
N THR A 55 3.68 -1.56 -0.96
CA THR A 55 4.86 -2.36 -1.22
C THR A 55 4.47 -3.56 -2.05
N GLN A 56 5.46 -4.18 -2.68
CA GLN A 56 5.27 -5.40 -3.45
C GLN A 56 6.24 -6.46 -2.91
N VAL A 57 5.71 -7.64 -2.62
CA VAL A 57 6.54 -8.74 -2.15
C VAL A 57 6.95 -9.58 -3.34
N ILE A 58 8.25 -9.65 -3.59
CA ILE A 58 8.84 -10.41 -4.69
C ILE A 58 9.89 -11.34 -4.11
N ASN A 59 9.71 -12.64 -4.27
CA ASN A 59 10.64 -13.66 -3.76
C ASN A 59 10.92 -13.50 -2.25
N GLY A 60 9.87 -13.14 -1.50
CA GLY A 60 9.98 -12.97 -0.05
C GLY A 60 10.51 -11.63 0.41
N GLU A 61 10.87 -10.74 -0.53
CA GLU A 61 11.36 -9.42 -0.18
C GLU A 61 10.32 -8.36 -0.45
N GLU A 62 10.11 -7.46 0.51
CA GLU A 62 9.15 -6.38 0.38
C GLU A 62 9.84 -5.19 -0.28
N GLN A 63 9.34 -4.80 -1.47
CA GLN A 63 9.88 -3.70 -2.26
C GLN A 63 8.94 -2.50 -2.18
N TYR A 64 9.48 -1.32 -1.94
CA TYR A 64 8.70 -0.10 -1.88
C TYR A 64 8.17 0.28 -3.27
N VAL A 65 6.86 0.54 -3.37
CA VAL A 65 6.24 1.00 -4.62
C VAL A 65 5.95 2.49 -4.54
N GLY A 66 5.32 2.93 -3.47
CA GLY A 66 4.92 4.33 -3.32
C GLY A 66 3.47 4.44 -2.92
N GLY A 67 2.77 5.42 -3.46
CA GLY A 67 1.35 5.62 -3.24
C GLY A 67 0.52 5.16 -4.43
N LEU A 68 -0.71 5.66 -4.51
CA LEU A 68 -1.64 5.27 -5.57
C LEU A 68 -1.09 5.60 -6.96
N GLU A 69 -0.48 6.77 -7.12
CA GLU A 69 0.03 7.17 -8.44
C GLU A 69 1.13 6.23 -8.91
N GLN A 70 2.04 5.85 -8.02
CA GLN A 70 3.11 4.93 -8.37
C GLN A 70 2.56 3.55 -8.70
N LEU A 71 1.52 3.12 -7.99
CA LEU A 71 0.86 1.85 -8.28
C LEU A 71 0.22 1.87 -9.66
N LYS A 72 -0.42 2.97 -10.02
CA LYS A 72 -1.01 3.13 -11.35
C LYS A 72 0.04 2.98 -12.44
N GLN A 73 1.20 3.58 -12.25
CA GLN A 73 2.30 3.49 -13.22
C GLN A 73 2.81 2.06 -13.34
N LEU A 74 2.95 1.38 -12.21
CA LEU A 74 3.46 0.02 -12.18
C LEU A 74 2.52 -0.96 -12.90
N LEU A 75 1.21 -0.78 -12.74
CA LEU A 75 0.20 -1.67 -13.30
C LEU A 75 -0.35 -1.22 -14.65
N LYS A 76 0.26 -0.24 -15.23
CA LYS A 76 -0.16 0.36 -16.50
C LYS A 76 0.02 -0.60 -17.68
#